data_7a20284e68de5864d40c5dca7320878b
#
_entry.id   7a20284e68de5864d40c5dca7320878b
#
_cell.length_a   1.000
_cell.length_b   1.000
_cell.length_c   1.000
_cell.angle_alpha   90.00
_cell.angle_beta   90.00
_cell.angle_gamma   90.00
#
_symmetry.space_group_name_H-M   'P 1'
#
loop_
_entity.id
_entity.type
_entity.pdbx_description
1 polymer ?
#
loop_
_entity_poly.entity_id
_entity_poly.type
_entity_poly.pdbx_seq_one_letter_code
_entity_poly.pdbx_strand_id
1 'polypeptide(L)'
;MLKNIRFIFIFAVLCSACGQDSPKQGGGKFGMLDSGNPEFTAVEFFDHIYHSEGIDGAIKVSTPKMKRLLRSYHTNKGVQKHVLNMRFDKVTIQPRSRSAGRNEFAKEAQISIFFEGELDGDIFKDMRNVELLKVGNDWKVDEVSLE
;
A
#
# COMPACT_ATOMS: atom_id res chain seq x y z
N MET A 1 48.72 41.20 47.33
CA MET A 1 47.75 40.13 47.62
C MET A 1 46.83 40.03 46.43
N LEU A 2 47.05 39.05 45.56
CA LEU A 2 46.28 38.83 44.28
C LEU A 2 45.03 38.02 44.56
N LYS A 3 43.86 38.57 44.26
CA LYS A 3 42.60 37.82 44.24
C LYS A 3 42.36 37.33 42.85
N ASN A 4 42.32 35.99 42.69
CA ASN A 4 42.04 35.32 41.47
C ASN A 4 40.54 35.41 41.12
N ILE A 5 40.22 36.13 40.08
CA ILE A 5 38.89 36.12 39.48
C ILE A 5 38.85 35.01 38.42
N ARG A 6 38.14 33.91 38.73
CA ARG A 6 37.83 32.84 37.79
C ARG A 6 36.66 33.29 36.92
N PHE A 7 36.94 33.57 35.65
CA PHE A 7 35.93 33.76 34.63
C PHE A 7 35.37 32.38 34.26
N ILE A 8 34.13 32.14 34.64
CA ILE A 8 33.37 30.96 34.17
C ILE A 8 32.70 31.39 32.88
N PHE A 9 33.23 30.89 31.75
CA PHE A 9 32.56 30.98 30.44
C PHE A 9 31.45 29.93 30.40
N ILE A 10 30.20 30.38 30.53
CA ILE A 10 29.01 29.56 30.25
C ILE A 10 28.83 29.55 28.76
N PHE A 11 29.18 28.43 28.12
CA PHE A 11 28.96 28.19 26.71
C PHE A 11 27.50 27.71 26.56
N ALA A 12 26.59 28.63 26.23
CA ALA A 12 25.21 28.29 25.89
C ALA A 12 25.20 27.66 24.50
N VAL A 13 25.12 26.31 24.44
CA VAL A 13 24.88 25.58 23.21
C VAL A 13 23.39 25.72 22.85
N LEU A 14 23.09 26.60 21.92
CA LEU A 14 21.79 26.67 21.25
C LEU A 14 21.68 25.47 20.30
N CYS A 15 21.07 24.38 20.76
CA CYS A 15 20.62 23.33 19.87
C CYS A 15 19.44 23.83 19.03
N SER A 16 19.72 24.33 17.82
CA SER A 16 18.73 24.56 16.79
C SER A 16 18.22 23.19 16.35
N ALA A 17 17.09 22.79 16.87
CA ALA A 17 16.34 21.66 16.33
C ALA A 17 15.77 22.09 14.96
N CYS A 18 16.56 21.91 13.90
CA CYS A 18 16.02 21.84 12.55
C CYS A 18 15.14 20.58 12.48
N GLY A 19 13.84 20.78 12.48
CA GLY A 19 12.89 19.76 12.03
C GLY A 19 13.22 19.46 10.57
N GLN A 20 13.99 18.40 10.36
CA GLN A 20 14.11 17.79 9.04
C GLN A 20 12.80 17.08 8.78
N ASP A 21 11.92 17.70 7.99
CA ASP A 21 10.95 16.96 7.20
C ASP A 21 11.75 16.04 6.29
N SER A 22 11.98 14.82 6.77
CA SER A 22 12.54 13.76 5.95
C SER A 22 11.57 13.56 4.79
N PRO A 23 12.03 13.66 3.52
CA PRO A 23 11.21 13.24 2.41
C PRO A 23 10.84 11.78 2.70
N LYS A 24 9.55 11.46 2.65
CA LYS A 24 9.04 10.10 2.77
C LYS A 24 9.72 9.28 1.68
N GLN A 25 10.84 8.68 2.02
CA GLN A 25 11.52 7.73 1.16
C GLN A 25 10.54 6.57 0.98
N GLY A 26 10.04 6.40 -0.23
CA GLY A 26 9.09 5.36 -0.62
C GLY A 26 9.69 3.96 -0.62
N GLY A 27 10.43 3.62 0.44
CA GLY A 27 10.87 2.28 0.79
C GLY A 27 9.93 1.64 1.79
N GLY A 28 8.61 1.80 1.58
CA GLY A 28 7.61 1.16 2.41
C GLY A 28 7.52 -0.34 2.15
N LYS A 29 6.55 -0.97 2.80
CA LYS A 29 6.17 -2.38 2.75
C LYS A 29 6.15 -3.00 1.32
N PHE A 30 6.06 -2.20 0.29
CA PHE A 30 5.98 -2.58 -1.12
C PHE A 30 7.26 -2.29 -1.94
N GLY A 31 8.40 -2.07 -1.28
CA GLY A 31 9.69 -1.84 -1.95
C GLY A 31 9.76 -0.50 -2.69
N MET A 32 10.23 -0.53 -3.94
CA MET A 32 10.45 0.66 -4.75
C MET A 32 9.21 1.15 -5.53
N LEU A 33 8.01 0.68 -5.22
CA LEU A 33 6.79 1.13 -5.90
C LEU A 33 6.45 2.57 -5.48
N ASP A 34 6.32 3.43 -6.48
CA ASP A 34 5.86 4.81 -6.29
C ASP A 34 4.36 4.83 -5.97
N SER A 35 3.95 5.59 -4.97
CA SER A 35 2.55 5.74 -4.57
C SER A 35 1.64 6.33 -5.67
N GLY A 36 2.22 6.94 -6.69
CA GLY A 36 1.51 7.44 -7.87
C GLY A 36 1.25 6.40 -8.96
N ASN A 37 1.77 5.18 -8.79
CA ASN A 37 1.64 4.11 -9.78
C ASN A 37 0.43 3.21 -9.51
N PRO A 38 -0.24 2.70 -10.57
CA PRO A 38 -1.35 1.78 -10.40
C PRO A 38 -0.94 0.46 -9.75
N GLU A 39 0.29 -0.02 -9.96
CA GLU A 39 0.83 -1.22 -9.32
C GLU A 39 0.85 -1.09 -7.80
N PHE A 40 1.25 0.08 -7.28
CA PHE A 40 1.23 0.36 -5.85
C PHE A 40 -0.19 0.24 -5.30
N THR A 41 -1.16 0.90 -5.93
CA THR A 41 -2.56 0.87 -5.51
C THR A 41 -3.14 -0.56 -5.55
N ALA A 42 -2.80 -1.35 -6.57
CA ALA A 42 -3.25 -2.73 -6.67
C ALA A 42 -2.68 -3.59 -5.53
N VAL A 43 -1.39 -3.47 -5.22
CA VAL A 43 -0.77 -4.20 -4.10
C VAL A 43 -1.32 -3.72 -2.76
N GLU A 44 -1.47 -2.41 -2.56
CA GLU A 44 -2.03 -1.81 -1.35
C GLU A 44 -3.46 -2.30 -1.08
N PHE A 45 -4.28 -2.43 -2.11
CA PHE A 45 -5.64 -2.97 -2.00
C PHE A 45 -5.65 -4.37 -1.40
N PHE A 46 -4.84 -5.29 -1.93
CA PHE A 46 -4.77 -6.66 -1.40
C PHE A 46 -4.06 -6.74 -0.05
N ASP A 47 -3.05 -5.91 0.19
CA ASP A 47 -2.40 -5.84 1.49
C ASP A 47 -3.40 -5.49 2.59
N HIS A 48 -4.30 -4.55 2.35
CA HIS A 48 -5.37 -4.23 3.29
C HIS A 48 -6.35 -5.39 3.50
N ILE A 49 -6.60 -6.22 2.49
CA ILE A 49 -7.51 -7.37 2.61
C ILE A 49 -6.86 -8.53 3.36
N TYR A 50 -5.56 -8.76 3.18
CA TYR A 50 -4.88 -9.93 3.74
C TYR A 50 -4.10 -9.65 5.02
N HIS A 51 -3.60 -8.44 5.22
CA HIS A 51 -2.68 -8.11 6.31
C HIS A 51 -3.19 -7.04 7.29
N SER A 52 -4.37 -6.47 7.06
CA SER A 52 -4.99 -5.50 7.98
C SER A 52 -6.15 -6.14 8.76
N GLU A 53 -6.52 -5.54 9.89
CA GLU A 53 -7.63 -6.04 10.72
C GLU A 53 -9.01 -5.81 10.09
N GLY A 54 -9.15 -4.84 9.18
CA GLY A 54 -10.42 -4.47 8.56
C GLY A 54 -10.30 -4.02 7.10
N ILE A 55 -11.45 -3.91 6.43
CA ILE A 55 -11.54 -3.58 5.00
C ILE A 55 -11.43 -2.09 4.67
N ASP A 56 -11.35 -1.21 5.67
CA ASP A 56 -11.41 0.24 5.45
C ASP A 56 -10.28 0.77 4.59
N GLY A 57 -9.09 0.19 4.70
CA GLY A 57 -7.95 0.52 3.84
C GLY A 57 -8.23 0.18 2.38
N ALA A 58 -8.72 -1.03 2.10
CA ALA A 58 -9.11 -1.44 0.75
C ALA A 58 -10.25 -0.56 0.19
N ILE A 59 -11.21 -0.16 1.03
CA ILE A 59 -12.28 0.78 0.66
C ILE A 59 -11.70 2.14 0.22
N LYS A 60 -10.69 2.66 0.88
CA LYS A 60 -10.09 3.98 0.54
C LYS A 60 -9.48 4.00 -0.86
N VAL A 61 -8.88 2.90 -1.29
CA VAL A 61 -8.21 2.77 -2.59
C VAL A 61 -9.10 2.20 -3.69
N SER A 62 -10.41 2.14 -3.46
CA SER A 62 -11.41 1.58 -4.38
C SER A 62 -12.29 2.65 -5.02
N THR A 63 -12.87 2.32 -6.20
CA THR A 63 -13.94 3.12 -6.82
C THR A 63 -15.27 2.97 -6.06
N PRO A 64 -16.28 3.81 -6.33
CA PRO A 64 -17.61 3.65 -5.73
C PRO A 64 -18.25 2.27 -6.01
N LYS A 65 -17.97 1.66 -7.18
CA LYS A 65 -18.42 0.30 -7.55
C LYS A 65 -17.83 -0.73 -6.60
N MET A 66 -16.51 -0.78 -6.50
CA MET A 66 -15.79 -1.72 -5.63
C MET A 66 -16.08 -1.48 -4.15
N LYS A 67 -16.19 -0.21 -3.70
CA LYS A 67 -16.59 0.12 -2.31
C LYS A 67 -17.91 -0.50 -1.90
N ARG A 68 -18.93 -0.45 -2.78
CA ARG A 68 -20.24 -1.07 -2.50
C ARG A 68 -20.10 -2.57 -2.34
N LEU A 69 -19.31 -3.20 -3.21
CA LEU A 69 -19.05 -4.64 -3.15
C LEU A 69 -18.35 -5.02 -1.83
N LEU A 70 -17.27 -4.34 -1.47
CA LEU A 70 -16.53 -4.62 -0.23
C LEU A 70 -17.42 -4.47 1.00
N ARG A 71 -18.19 -3.38 1.07
CA ARG A 71 -19.10 -3.10 2.20
C ARG A 71 -20.18 -4.16 2.38
N SER A 72 -20.63 -4.83 1.30
CA SER A 72 -21.64 -5.89 1.41
C SER A 72 -21.13 -7.12 2.17
N TYR A 73 -19.81 -7.33 2.24
CA TYR A 73 -19.20 -8.46 2.95
C TYR A 73 -18.61 -8.11 4.33
N HIS A 74 -18.52 -6.82 4.68
CA HIS A 74 -18.20 -6.26 6.00
C HIS A 74 -16.83 -6.63 6.59
N THR A 75 -16.22 -7.74 6.21
CA THR A 75 -14.97 -8.23 6.82
C THR A 75 -13.98 -8.68 5.76
N ASN A 76 -12.68 -8.63 6.10
CA ASN A 76 -11.61 -9.15 5.25
C ASN A 76 -11.84 -10.62 4.87
N LYS A 77 -12.21 -11.47 5.83
CA LYS A 77 -12.49 -12.90 5.58
C LYS A 77 -13.69 -13.09 4.66
N GLY A 78 -14.73 -12.25 4.78
CA GLY A 78 -15.88 -12.24 3.88
C GLY A 78 -15.47 -11.90 2.45
N VAL A 79 -14.66 -10.86 2.26
CA VAL A 79 -14.12 -10.45 0.96
C VAL A 79 -13.24 -11.55 0.36
N GLN A 80 -12.30 -12.09 1.13
CA GLN A 80 -11.42 -13.19 0.68
C GLN A 80 -12.22 -14.40 0.17
N LYS A 81 -13.27 -14.77 0.90
CA LYS A 81 -14.09 -15.95 0.58
C LYS A 81 -15.04 -15.73 -0.60
N HIS A 82 -15.74 -14.59 -0.63
CA HIS A 82 -16.90 -14.41 -1.52
C HIS A 82 -16.64 -13.47 -2.70
N VAL A 83 -15.65 -12.58 -2.60
CA VAL A 83 -15.28 -11.67 -3.70
C VAL A 83 -14.08 -12.22 -4.44
N LEU A 84 -13.03 -12.61 -3.72
CA LEU A 84 -11.78 -13.05 -4.32
C LEU A 84 -11.77 -14.58 -4.57
N ASN A 85 -12.61 -15.35 -3.86
CA ASN A 85 -12.58 -16.81 -3.81
C ASN A 85 -11.16 -17.33 -3.53
N MET A 86 -10.43 -16.66 -2.65
CA MET A 86 -9.02 -16.93 -2.39
C MET A 86 -8.71 -16.60 -0.94
N ARG A 87 -8.41 -17.62 -0.13
CA ARG A 87 -8.02 -17.48 1.27
C ARG A 87 -6.61 -17.98 1.48
N PHE A 88 -5.90 -17.31 2.38
CA PHE A 88 -4.57 -17.72 2.83
C PHE A 88 -4.44 -17.48 4.33
N ASP A 89 -3.62 -18.30 4.99
CA ASP A 89 -3.16 -18.09 6.35
C ASP A 89 -1.98 -17.11 6.36
N LYS A 90 -1.12 -17.24 5.33
CA LYS A 90 -0.01 -16.33 5.04
C LYS A 90 0.06 -16.14 3.53
N VAL A 91 0.34 -14.93 3.07
CA VAL A 91 0.45 -14.66 1.64
C VAL A 91 1.47 -13.58 1.34
N THR A 92 2.18 -13.76 0.24
CA THR A 92 3.03 -12.77 -0.41
C THR A 92 2.32 -12.27 -1.66
N ILE A 93 2.29 -10.95 -1.84
CA ILE A 93 1.57 -10.27 -2.90
C ILE A 93 2.59 -9.52 -3.75
N GLN A 94 2.64 -9.81 -5.04
CA GLN A 94 3.62 -9.21 -5.94
C GLN A 94 2.96 -8.76 -7.25
N PRO A 95 3.20 -7.53 -7.71
CA PRO A 95 2.75 -7.11 -9.03
C PRO A 95 3.57 -7.85 -10.09
N ARG A 96 2.89 -8.40 -11.08
CA ARG A 96 3.48 -8.88 -12.33
C ARG A 96 3.22 -7.82 -13.37
N SER A 97 4.21 -6.97 -13.61
CA SER A 97 4.10 -5.90 -14.60
C SER A 97 3.93 -6.49 -16.00
N ARG A 98 2.72 -6.48 -16.53
CA ARG A 98 2.52 -6.21 -17.96
C ARG A 98 2.26 -4.73 -18.06
N SER A 99 3.19 -3.99 -18.65
CA SER A 99 3.09 -2.56 -18.89
C SER A 99 1.69 -2.20 -19.42
N ALA A 100 0.78 -1.79 -18.57
CA ALA A 100 -0.14 -0.77 -18.98
C ALA A 100 0.75 0.41 -19.40
N GLY A 101 0.69 0.81 -20.66
CA GLY A 101 1.63 1.76 -21.20
C GLY A 101 1.80 2.92 -20.23
N ARG A 102 3.04 3.29 -19.95
CA ARG A 102 3.39 4.48 -19.16
C ARG A 102 2.99 5.72 -19.93
N ASN A 103 1.70 5.90 -20.05
CA ASN A 103 1.11 7.11 -20.57
C ASN A 103 0.61 7.90 -19.36
N GLU A 104 1.24 9.02 -19.07
CA GLU A 104 0.81 9.94 -18.00
C GLU A 104 -0.64 10.41 -18.15
N PHE A 105 -1.19 10.28 -19.36
CA PHE A 105 -2.59 10.58 -19.68
C PHE A 105 -3.51 9.35 -19.54
N ALA A 106 -2.99 8.17 -19.18
CA ALA A 106 -3.82 6.99 -19.01
C ALA A 106 -4.80 7.19 -17.85
N LYS A 107 -6.07 6.93 -18.13
CA LYS A 107 -7.15 6.97 -17.13
C LYS A 107 -7.53 5.60 -16.61
N GLU A 108 -7.03 4.57 -17.24
CA GLU A 108 -7.29 3.16 -16.94
C GLU A 108 -5.97 2.38 -16.93
N ALA A 109 -5.86 1.43 -16.05
CA ALA A 109 -4.73 0.51 -15.98
C ALA A 109 -5.20 -0.89 -15.63
N GLN A 110 -4.52 -1.91 -16.17
CA GLN A 110 -4.73 -3.31 -15.82
C GLN A 110 -3.41 -3.89 -15.30
N ILE A 111 -3.46 -4.43 -14.09
CA ILE A 111 -2.29 -4.96 -13.39
C ILE A 111 -2.57 -6.41 -12.99
N SER A 112 -1.66 -7.33 -13.36
CA SER A 112 -1.70 -8.69 -12.85
C SER A 112 -0.97 -8.77 -11.52
N ILE A 113 -1.63 -9.32 -10.51
CA ILE A 113 -1.07 -9.54 -9.17
C ILE A 113 -0.91 -11.03 -8.95
N PHE A 114 0.31 -11.43 -8.61
CA PHE A 114 0.67 -12.79 -8.24
C PHE A 114 0.62 -12.97 -6.73
N PHE A 115 0.03 -14.08 -6.32
CA PHE A 115 -0.09 -14.50 -4.94
C PHE A 115 0.66 -15.82 -4.75
N GLU A 116 1.45 -15.88 -3.71
CA GLU A 116 2.05 -17.13 -3.21
C GLU A 116 1.79 -17.19 -1.71
N GLY A 117 1.06 -18.19 -1.26
CA GLY A 117 0.64 -18.27 0.13
C GLY A 117 0.42 -19.67 0.62
N GLU A 118 0.20 -19.78 1.93
CA GLU A 118 -0.06 -21.02 2.67
C GLU A 118 -1.52 -21.03 3.11
N LEU A 119 -2.19 -22.17 2.94
CA LEU A 119 -3.50 -22.46 3.49
C LEU A 119 -3.52 -23.90 4.01
N ASP A 120 -3.84 -24.07 5.31
CA ASP A 120 -3.89 -25.38 5.97
C ASP A 120 -2.58 -26.21 5.83
N GLY A 121 -1.42 -25.52 5.69
CA GLY A 121 -0.09 -26.12 5.53
C GLY A 121 0.35 -26.40 4.09
N ASP A 122 -0.54 -26.21 3.12
CA ASP A 122 -0.22 -26.39 1.70
C ASP A 122 0.11 -25.03 1.04
N ILE A 123 1.02 -25.04 0.06
CA ILE A 123 1.42 -23.86 -0.70
C ILE A 123 0.57 -23.74 -1.95
N PHE A 124 -0.08 -22.58 -2.07
CA PHE A 124 -0.90 -22.22 -3.23
C PHE A 124 -0.32 -21.01 -3.94
N LYS A 125 -0.46 -21.02 -5.27
CA LYS A 125 -0.10 -19.90 -6.14
C LYS A 125 -1.31 -19.55 -6.99
N ASP A 126 -1.58 -18.26 -7.11
CA ASP A 126 -2.72 -17.78 -7.87
C ASP A 126 -2.42 -16.42 -8.49
N MET A 127 -3.21 -16.00 -9.45
CA MET A 127 -3.07 -14.71 -10.13
C MET A 127 -4.42 -14.05 -10.32
N ARG A 128 -4.45 -12.72 -10.19
CA ARG A 128 -5.63 -11.89 -10.41
C ARG A 128 -5.27 -10.71 -11.30
N ASN A 129 -6.18 -10.39 -12.20
CA ASN A 129 -6.15 -9.15 -12.95
C ASN A 129 -6.94 -8.08 -12.21
N VAL A 130 -6.34 -6.92 -12.06
CA VAL A 130 -6.91 -5.77 -11.38
C VAL A 130 -7.08 -4.65 -12.38
N GLU A 131 -8.31 -4.20 -12.53
CA GLU A 131 -8.62 -2.99 -13.30
C GLU A 131 -8.66 -1.80 -12.36
N LEU A 132 -7.95 -0.74 -12.75
CA LEU A 132 -7.86 0.50 -11.99
C LEU A 132 -8.30 1.67 -12.86
N LEU A 133 -9.01 2.61 -12.22
CA LEU A 133 -9.40 3.87 -12.83
C LEU A 133 -8.67 5.02 -12.12
N LYS A 134 -8.25 6.02 -12.89
CA LYS A 134 -7.66 7.24 -12.34
C LYS A 134 -8.78 8.22 -11.99
N VAL A 135 -8.93 8.51 -10.70
CA VAL A 135 -9.93 9.45 -10.17
C VAL A 135 -9.19 10.66 -9.59
N GLY A 136 -9.24 11.77 -10.31
CA GLY A 136 -8.36 12.91 -10.02
C GLY A 136 -6.89 12.53 -10.26
N ASN A 137 -6.09 12.61 -9.23
CA ASN A 137 -4.67 12.21 -9.27
C ASN A 137 -4.39 10.80 -8.75
N ASP A 138 -5.41 10.12 -8.20
CA ASP A 138 -5.27 8.84 -7.54
C ASP A 138 -5.74 7.69 -8.42
N TRP A 139 -5.03 6.57 -8.38
CA TRP A 139 -5.52 5.30 -8.89
C TRP A 139 -6.47 4.65 -7.90
N LYS A 140 -7.56 4.04 -8.40
CA LYS A 140 -8.57 3.35 -7.60
C LYS A 140 -8.90 2.01 -8.25
N VAL A 141 -8.98 0.96 -7.44
CA VAL A 141 -9.38 -0.38 -7.89
C VAL A 141 -10.87 -0.37 -8.24
N ASP A 142 -11.19 -0.76 -9.46
CA ASP A 142 -12.56 -0.86 -9.97
C ASP A 142 -13.07 -2.29 -10.05
N GLU A 143 -12.23 -3.20 -10.53
CA GLU A 143 -12.60 -4.60 -10.69
C GLU A 143 -11.41 -5.53 -10.39
N VAL A 144 -11.71 -6.73 -9.90
CA VAL A 144 -10.76 -7.83 -9.73
C VAL A 144 -11.36 -9.05 -10.40
N SER A 145 -10.62 -9.66 -11.32
CA SER A 145 -11.02 -10.84 -12.06
C SER A 145 -9.97 -11.95 -11.99
N LEU A 146 -10.40 -13.17 -12.30
CA LEU A 146 -9.48 -14.28 -12.59
C LEU A 146 -8.69 -13.99 -13.87
N GLU A 147 -7.46 -14.49 -13.95
CA GLU A 147 -6.70 -14.47 -15.21
C GLU A 147 -7.23 -15.52 -16.17
#